data_4537277ff730014fd8e399d4e49c00db
#
_entry.id   4537277ff730014fd8e399d4e49c00db
#
_cell.length_a   1.000
_cell.length_b   1.000
_cell.length_c   1.000
_cell.angle_alpha   90.00
_cell.angle_beta   90.00
_cell.angle_gamma   90.00
#
_symmetry.space_group_name_H-M   'P 1'
#
loop_
_entity.id
_entity.type
_entity.pdbx_description
1 polymer ?
#
loop_
_entity_poly.entity_id
_entity_poly.type
_entity_poly.pdbx_seq_one_letter_code
_entity_poly.pdbx_strand_id
1 'polypeptide(L)'
;PYTTLFRSGEGSYSKREMVLQIVKEYVRQFPDTSFDELKATFSRDYLQRFAQNEFLQQDIDKAKNWKDLGEDHPHYFTADKDILVSGDGVQFVVCVEWDKNNIINVLGIAQALGWKFEIVK
;
A
#
# COMPACT_ATOMS: atom_id res chain seq x y z
N PRO A 1 17.03 -8.25 -4.26
CA PRO A 1 15.84 -7.42 -4.11
C PRO A 1 15.60 -6.58 -5.34
N TYR A 2 14.36 -6.24 -5.56
CA TYR A 2 13.99 -5.35 -6.65
C TYR A 2 13.88 -3.94 -6.11
N THR A 3 14.34 -2.98 -6.92
CA THR A 3 13.96 -1.59 -6.73
C THR A 3 13.15 -1.17 -7.95
N THR A 4 12.25 -0.22 -7.78
CA THR A 4 11.44 0.29 -8.86
C THR A 4 11.63 1.80 -8.97
N LEU A 5 11.64 2.28 -10.22
CA LEU A 5 11.60 3.70 -10.50
C LEU A 5 10.16 4.09 -10.76
N PHE A 6 9.70 5.10 -10.06
CA PHE A 6 8.33 5.56 -10.16
C PHE A 6 8.34 6.92 -10.84
N ARG A 7 7.59 7.06 -11.92
CA ARG A 7 7.65 8.23 -12.78
C ARG A 7 7.41 9.55 -12.04
N SER A 8 6.33 9.60 -11.27
CA SER A 8 5.97 10.82 -10.56
C SER A 8 6.73 10.98 -9.25
N GLY A 9 7.24 9.87 -8.73
CA GLY A 9 7.92 9.85 -7.44
C GLY A 9 9.39 10.18 -7.50
N GLU A 10 9.98 10.16 -8.67
CA GLU A 10 11.38 10.54 -8.89
C GLU A 10 12.33 9.85 -7.93
N GLY A 11 12.36 8.55 -7.95
CA GLY A 11 13.26 7.81 -7.09
C GLY A 11 13.17 6.33 -7.28
N SER A 12 14.00 5.65 -6.52
CA SER A 12 14.05 4.20 -6.52
C SER A 12 13.45 3.69 -5.22
N TYR A 13 12.55 2.73 -5.31
CA TYR A 13 11.82 2.21 -4.15
C TYR A 13 11.98 0.70 -4.06
N SER A 14 12.10 0.19 -2.83
CA SER A 14 11.93 -1.25 -2.58
C SER A 14 10.49 -1.66 -2.91
N LYS A 15 10.22 -2.98 -2.95
CA LYS A 15 8.86 -3.48 -3.20
C LYS A 15 7.85 -2.91 -2.21
N ARG A 16 8.19 -2.90 -0.93
CA ARG A 16 7.31 -2.39 0.12
C ARG A 16 7.02 -0.90 -0.05
N GLU A 17 8.08 -0.13 -0.25
CA GLU A 17 7.98 1.32 -0.47
C GLU A 17 7.18 1.62 -1.73
N MET A 18 7.37 0.84 -2.78
CA MET A 18 6.63 1.04 -4.03
C MET A 18 5.13 0.89 -3.83
N VAL A 19 4.70 -0.12 -3.08
CA VAL A 19 3.27 -0.31 -2.79
C VAL A 19 2.73 0.89 -2.01
N LEU A 20 3.46 1.34 -0.99
CA LEU A 20 3.06 2.51 -0.22
C LEU A 20 2.94 3.75 -1.11
N GLN A 21 3.92 3.97 -2.00
CA GLN A 21 3.89 5.12 -2.90
C GLN A 21 2.73 5.06 -3.88
N ILE A 22 2.38 3.88 -4.37
CA ILE A 22 1.23 3.71 -5.26
C ILE A 22 -0.07 4.10 -4.55
N VAL A 23 -0.27 3.63 -3.31
CA VAL A 23 -1.46 3.99 -2.54
C VAL A 23 -1.49 5.48 -2.24
N LYS A 24 -0.37 6.07 -1.83
CA LYS A 24 -0.26 7.51 -1.58
C LYS A 24 -0.62 8.31 -2.83
N GLU A 25 -0.08 7.93 -3.97
CA GLU A 25 -0.33 8.63 -5.22
C GLU A 25 -1.78 8.49 -5.65
N TYR A 26 -2.38 7.32 -5.46
CA TYR A 26 -3.80 7.12 -5.74
C TYR A 26 -4.67 8.07 -4.90
N VAL A 27 -4.41 8.14 -3.61
CA VAL A 27 -5.16 9.03 -2.71
C VAL A 27 -4.95 10.50 -3.09
N ARG A 28 -3.73 10.86 -3.50
CA ARG A 28 -3.42 12.23 -3.93
C ARG A 28 -4.18 12.62 -5.20
N GLN A 29 -4.27 11.70 -6.16
CA GLN A 29 -4.96 11.97 -7.44
C GLN A 29 -6.49 11.92 -7.30
N PHE A 30 -6.99 11.07 -6.42
CA PHE A 30 -8.42 10.85 -6.24
C PHE A 30 -8.82 11.11 -4.78
N PRO A 31 -8.71 12.36 -4.32
CA PRO A 31 -8.85 12.69 -2.89
C PRO A 31 -10.26 12.47 -2.33
N ASP A 32 -11.26 12.33 -3.19
CA ASP A 32 -12.65 12.12 -2.76
C ASP A 32 -13.01 10.63 -2.62
N THR A 33 -12.06 9.73 -2.84
CA THR A 33 -12.31 8.29 -2.76
C THR A 33 -12.53 7.87 -1.31
N SER A 34 -13.65 7.22 -1.04
CA SER A 34 -13.96 6.72 0.31
C SER A 34 -13.05 5.54 0.67
N PHE A 35 -12.98 5.22 1.96
CA PHE A 35 -12.20 4.07 2.41
C PHE A 35 -12.73 2.77 1.82
N ASP A 36 -14.06 2.59 1.74
CA ASP A 36 -14.66 1.41 1.12
C ASP A 36 -14.32 1.30 -0.35
N GLU A 37 -14.32 2.41 -1.08
CA GLU A 37 -13.90 2.44 -2.48
C GLU A 37 -12.42 2.10 -2.64
N LEU A 38 -11.57 2.59 -1.72
CA LEU A 38 -10.15 2.24 -1.72
C LEU A 38 -9.96 0.74 -1.49
N LYS A 39 -10.71 0.16 -0.56
CA LYS A 39 -10.63 -1.29 -0.31
C LYS A 39 -11.11 -2.10 -1.51
N ALA A 40 -12.07 -1.60 -2.26
CA ALA A 40 -12.54 -2.26 -3.47
C ALA A 40 -11.48 -2.20 -4.59
N THR A 41 -10.83 -1.05 -4.76
CA THR A 41 -9.76 -0.88 -5.74
C THR A 41 -8.57 -1.78 -5.44
N PHE A 42 -8.19 -1.88 -4.16
CA PHE A 42 -7.07 -2.68 -3.70
C PHE A 42 -7.58 -3.95 -2.99
N SER A 43 -8.58 -4.60 -3.57
CA SER A 43 -9.22 -5.76 -2.94
C SER A 43 -8.31 -6.98 -2.95
N ARG A 44 -8.50 -7.84 -1.95
CA ARG A 44 -7.78 -9.11 -1.83
C ARG A 44 -7.95 -9.96 -3.08
N ASP A 45 -9.18 -10.07 -3.58
CA ASP A 45 -9.49 -10.91 -4.74
C ASP A 45 -8.81 -10.37 -6.00
N TYR A 46 -8.91 -9.08 -6.24
CA TYR A 46 -8.28 -8.45 -7.41
C TYR A 46 -6.76 -8.60 -7.36
N LEU A 47 -6.16 -8.38 -6.20
CA LEU A 47 -4.71 -8.46 -6.03
C LEU A 47 -4.21 -9.89 -5.90
N GLN A 48 -5.10 -10.88 -5.80
CA GLN A 48 -4.75 -12.27 -5.56
C GLN A 48 -3.84 -12.43 -4.34
N ARG A 49 -4.13 -11.63 -3.31
CA ARG A 49 -3.36 -11.58 -2.09
C ARG A 49 -4.09 -12.37 -1.01
N PHE A 50 -3.51 -13.47 -0.61
CA PHE A 50 -4.12 -14.41 0.34
C PHE A 50 -3.51 -14.34 1.74
N ALA A 51 -2.78 -13.26 2.04
CA ALA A 51 -2.25 -13.03 3.37
C ALA A 51 -3.39 -12.79 4.39
N GLN A 52 -3.15 -13.13 5.63
CA GLN A 52 -4.15 -12.98 6.69
C GLN A 52 -4.43 -11.51 7.03
N ASN A 53 -3.43 -10.65 6.85
CA ASN A 53 -3.56 -9.24 7.20
C ASN A 53 -4.25 -8.45 6.09
N GLU A 54 -5.10 -7.52 6.46
CA GLU A 54 -5.74 -6.62 5.51
C GLU A 54 -4.68 -5.78 4.80
N PHE A 55 -4.92 -5.48 3.52
CA PHE A 55 -4.04 -4.58 2.77
C PHE A 55 -4.07 -3.17 3.37
N LEU A 56 -5.28 -2.65 3.58
CA LEU A 56 -5.50 -1.33 4.18
C LEU A 56 -6.16 -1.54 5.54
N GLN A 57 -5.50 -1.07 6.60
CA GLN A 57 -5.96 -1.26 7.97
C GLN A 57 -6.39 0.06 8.59
N GLN A 58 -7.66 0.17 8.95
CA GLN A 58 -8.17 1.36 9.62
C GLN A 58 -7.96 1.36 11.13
N ASP A 59 -7.71 0.21 11.73
CA ASP A 59 -7.41 0.12 13.16
C ASP A 59 -5.91 0.40 13.38
N ILE A 60 -5.58 1.68 13.49
CA ILE A 60 -4.19 2.13 13.59
C ILE A 60 -3.56 1.70 14.91
N ASP A 61 -4.32 1.71 15.99
CA ASP A 61 -3.81 1.26 17.29
C ASP A 61 -3.42 -0.21 17.26
N LYS A 62 -4.24 -1.04 16.63
CA LYS A 62 -3.92 -2.45 16.43
C LYS A 62 -2.66 -2.61 15.58
N ALA A 63 -2.53 -1.82 14.52
CA ALA A 63 -1.35 -1.88 13.66
C ALA A 63 -0.08 -1.48 14.40
N LYS A 64 -0.15 -0.52 15.31
CA LYS A 64 0.99 -0.06 16.11
C LYS A 64 1.37 -1.02 17.23
N ASN A 65 0.41 -1.79 17.74
CA ASN A 65 0.61 -2.66 18.91
C ASN A 65 1.08 -4.07 18.54
N TRP A 66 1.78 -4.21 17.42
CA TRP A 66 2.19 -5.52 16.91
C TRP A 66 3.01 -6.32 17.93
N LYS A 67 3.87 -5.68 18.74
CA LYS A 67 4.66 -6.37 19.78
C LYS A 67 3.77 -6.96 20.86
N ASP A 68 2.78 -6.20 21.31
CA ASP A 68 1.86 -6.62 22.38
C ASP A 68 0.94 -7.76 21.92
N LEU A 69 0.75 -7.88 20.60
CA LEU A 69 -0.03 -8.96 20.01
C LEU A 69 0.81 -10.21 19.71
N GLY A 70 2.09 -10.21 20.11
CA GLY A 70 2.97 -11.36 19.91
C GLY A 70 3.57 -11.48 18.53
N GLU A 71 3.55 -10.42 17.75
CA GLU A 71 4.10 -10.43 16.40
C GLU A 71 5.61 -10.18 16.40
N ASP A 72 6.31 -10.74 15.42
CA ASP A 72 7.76 -10.62 15.30
C ASP A 72 8.21 -9.30 14.69
N HIS A 73 7.36 -8.68 13.90
CA HIS A 73 7.68 -7.48 13.13
C HIS A 73 6.40 -6.72 12.81
N PRO A 74 6.47 -5.44 12.48
CA PRO A 74 5.29 -4.69 12.07
C PRO A 74 4.78 -5.18 10.72
N HIS A 75 3.45 -5.27 10.59
CA HIS A 75 2.80 -5.67 9.35
C HIS A 75 2.33 -4.48 8.52
N TYR A 76 2.44 -3.26 9.05
CA TYR A 76 1.93 -2.03 8.41
C TYR A 76 2.92 -0.89 8.55
N PHE A 77 2.85 0.05 7.61
CA PHE A 77 3.59 1.32 7.69
C PHE A 77 2.88 2.22 8.69
N THR A 78 3.38 2.29 9.91
CA THR A 78 2.73 3.01 11.02
C THR A 78 3.39 4.33 11.42
N ALA A 79 4.44 4.77 10.70
CA ALA A 79 5.02 6.09 10.93
C ALA A 79 3.99 7.18 10.64
N ASP A 80 4.03 8.28 11.37
CA ASP A 80 3.06 9.36 11.20
C ASP A 80 2.96 9.84 9.75
N LYS A 81 4.10 9.93 9.06
CA LYS A 81 4.15 10.35 7.66
C LYS A 81 3.47 9.37 6.70
N ASP A 82 3.24 8.14 7.13
CA ASP A 82 2.69 7.06 6.29
C ASP A 82 1.23 6.76 6.60
N ILE A 83 0.65 7.44 7.58
CA ILE A 83 -0.78 7.33 7.87
C ILE A 83 -1.53 8.15 6.83
N LEU A 84 -2.47 7.50 6.15
CA LEU A 84 -3.24 8.12 5.07
C LEU A 84 -4.67 8.40 5.53
N VAL A 85 -5.35 9.27 4.82
CA VAL A 85 -6.76 9.63 5.10
C VAL A 85 -7.54 9.53 3.79
N SER A 86 -8.65 8.79 3.83
CA SER A 86 -9.56 8.67 2.68
C SER A 86 -10.40 9.94 2.52
N GLY A 87 -11.14 10.02 1.40
CA GLY A 87 -12.01 11.15 1.12
C GLY A 87 -13.13 11.33 2.13
N ASP A 88 -13.53 10.25 2.81
CA ASP A 88 -14.55 10.30 3.88
C ASP A 88 -13.94 10.45 5.29
N GLY A 89 -12.65 10.77 5.38
CA GLY A 89 -12.00 11.08 6.65
C GLY A 89 -11.52 9.89 7.46
N VAL A 90 -11.48 8.69 6.88
CA VAL A 90 -11.00 7.50 7.57
C VAL A 90 -9.49 7.42 7.49
N GLN A 91 -8.81 7.38 8.64
CA GLN A 91 -7.37 7.15 8.70
C GLN A 91 -7.07 5.66 8.52
N PHE A 92 -6.01 5.36 7.78
CA PHE A 92 -5.61 3.98 7.55
C PHE A 92 -4.12 3.86 7.26
N VAL A 93 -3.61 2.65 7.37
CA VAL A 93 -2.21 2.33 7.09
C VAL A 93 -2.13 1.19 6.09
N VAL A 94 -1.00 1.10 5.38
CA VAL A 94 -0.76 0.15 4.29
C VAL A 94 0.10 -1.00 4.79
N CYS A 95 -0.23 -2.22 4.37
CA CYS A 95 0.51 -3.43 4.70
C CYS A 95 1.92 -3.41 4.11
N VAL A 96 2.91 -3.95 4.85
CA VAL A 96 4.30 -4.04 4.39
C VAL A 96 4.65 -5.40 3.78
N GLU A 97 3.73 -6.36 3.78
CA GLU A 97 4.02 -7.75 3.45
C GLU A 97 3.88 -8.02 1.95
N TRP A 98 4.90 -7.65 1.18
CA TRP A 98 4.92 -7.74 -0.28
C TRP A 98 6.15 -8.50 -0.77
N ASP A 99 5.94 -9.35 -1.77
CA ASP A 99 6.99 -10.06 -2.48
C ASP A 99 6.81 -9.92 -4.00
N LYS A 100 7.68 -10.56 -4.78
CA LYS A 100 7.63 -10.45 -6.24
C LYS A 100 6.37 -11.05 -6.87
N ASN A 101 5.68 -11.94 -6.15
CA ASN A 101 4.50 -12.62 -6.70
C ASN A 101 3.24 -11.80 -6.49
N ASN A 102 3.09 -11.17 -5.33
CA ASN A 102 1.87 -10.43 -5.03
C ASN A 102 1.94 -8.94 -5.38
N ILE A 103 3.15 -8.38 -5.58
CA ILE A 103 3.28 -6.97 -5.98
C ILE A 103 2.82 -6.72 -7.43
N ILE A 104 2.88 -7.73 -8.29
CA ILE A 104 2.57 -7.59 -9.72
C ILE A 104 1.17 -6.97 -9.93
N ASN A 105 0.21 -7.40 -9.14
CA ASN A 105 -1.17 -6.92 -9.30
C ASN A 105 -1.33 -5.47 -8.84
N VAL A 106 -0.56 -5.04 -7.83
CA VAL A 106 -0.52 -3.63 -7.41
C VAL A 106 0.11 -2.77 -8.51
N LEU A 107 1.19 -3.25 -9.11
CA LEU A 107 1.82 -2.57 -10.23
C LEU A 107 0.87 -2.45 -11.42
N GLY A 108 0.00 -3.45 -11.63
CA GLY A 108 -1.03 -3.40 -12.65
C GLY A 108 -2.00 -2.24 -12.47
N ILE A 109 -2.36 -1.91 -11.24
CA ILE A 109 -3.19 -0.73 -10.95
C ILE A 109 -2.47 0.54 -11.40
N ALA A 110 -1.20 0.67 -11.06
CA ALA A 110 -0.41 1.84 -11.45
C ALA A 110 -0.33 1.98 -12.97
N GLN A 111 -0.12 0.86 -13.68
CA GLN A 111 -0.09 0.87 -15.15
C GLN A 111 -1.43 1.29 -15.75
N ALA A 112 -2.53 0.78 -15.21
CA ALA A 112 -3.87 1.12 -15.67
C ALA A 112 -4.17 2.61 -15.51
N LEU A 113 -3.53 3.27 -14.54
CA LEU A 113 -3.65 4.71 -14.32
C LEU A 113 -2.66 5.52 -15.17
N GLY A 114 -1.90 4.87 -16.03
CA GLY A 114 -0.93 5.54 -16.90
C GLY A 114 0.40 5.88 -16.23
N TRP A 115 0.66 5.36 -15.03
CA TRP A 115 1.92 5.62 -14.33
C TRP A 115 3.04 4.76 -14.91
N LYS A 116 4.23 5.34 -15.01
CA LYS A 116 5.41 4.65 -15.52
C LYS A 116 6.36 4.30 -14.40
N PHE A 117 6.89 3.09 -14.46
CA PHE A 117 7.91 2.63 -13.53
C PHE A 117 8.78 1.58 -14.22
N GLU A 118 9.96 1.35 -13.65
CA GLU A 118 10.88 0.29 -14.08
C GLU A 118 11.23 -0.57 -12.88
N ILE A 119 11.40 -1.87 -13.13
CA ILE A 119 11.93 -2.78 -12.13
C ILE A 119 13.44 -2.87 -12.34
N VAL A 120 14.19 -2.47 -11.32
CA VAL A 120 15.65 -2.50 -11.33
C VAL A 120 16.11 -3.63 -10.42
N LYS A 121 16.94 -4.50 -10.95
CA LYS A 121 17.47 -5.65 -10.22
C LYS A 121 18.87 -5.39 -9.68
#